data_12f0ca949b4c4776c490a3ecbb3192e8
#
_entry.id   12f0ca949b4c4776c490a3ecbb3192e8
#
_cell.length_a   1.000
_cell.length_b   1.000
_cell.length_c   1.000
_cell.angle_alpha   90.00
_cell.angle_beta   90.00
_cell.angle_gamma   90.00
#
_symmetry.space_group_name_H-M   'P 1'
#
loop_
_entity.id
_entity.type
_entity.pdbx_description
1 polymer ?
#
loop_
_entity_poly.entity_id
_entity_poly.type
_entity_poly.pdbx_seq_one_letter_code
_entity_poly.pdbx_strand_id
1 'polypeptide(L)'
;TYGTYSAKLPNVWISNAYSNTGVNVANYDSAYGGCPGTNLYSDFSFTGSNSKPDCVISSIGNPANVSGKVDFIAPSFEWPKSQILNITYNRVLPYDIDMTLTLLRSEEEEALYRIVDTGYPLIGDEPTVPTEKAPDGRPIYNQTGVYGYRAGLYNVCCGDREVFSASLSKAFRDGDTFVTLAYTAQDHQNRSDMTSSTSNSNFGKTGAIDFNNRIKNRSTYETEHSLLMTLTSKHYFFGANAPTTFSLVFSRESGNVKYPTFDTYTSRVSDYKSKAFGYEFNLNDDSSSLLYIPTVNDPLVCYSYKCLSEGSAEAAERQEEVINFLYNVWGLADYAGKIAPRDAGNFPWQSSLDLNIVQEIPGFREGDSFVLTFALENLLNFIDDDKGIIRYGYYSGRVPVIDLRIVDNERYDYSRNAFRYSFDDPF
;
A
#
# COMPACT_ATOMS: atom_id res chain seq x y z
N THR A 1 29.95 0.22 6.44
CA THR A 1 29.62 -1.07 7.05
C THR A 1 28.95 -1.98 6.03
N TYR A 2 29.24 -3.28 6.12
CA TYR A 2 28.55 -4.33 5.37
C TYR A 2 28.13 -5.42 6.34
N GLY A 3 26.91 -5.95 6.19
CA GLY A 3 26.41 -7.01 7.05
C GLY A 3 25.20 -7.72 6.48
N THR A 4 24.98 -8.95 6.99
CA THR A 4 23.77 -9.73 6.73
C THR A 4 22.94 -9.75 8.01
N TYR A 5 21.66 -9.46 7.88
CA TYR A 5 20.71 -9.36 8.98
C TYR A 5 19.53 -10.28 8.72
N SER A 6 19.03 -10.94 9.76
CA SER A 6 17.75 -11.66 9.66
C SER A 6 16.60 -10.70 9.97
N ALA A 7 15.64 -10.62 9.08
CA ALA A 7 14.44 -9.83 9.30
C ALA A 7 13.53 -10.52 10.32
N LYS A 8 12.97 -9.73 11.24
CA LYS A 8 11.95 -10.23 12.16
C LYS A 8 10.59 -10.08 11.53
N LEU A 9 9.95 -11.20 11.20
CA LEU A 9 8.57 -11.16 10.72
C LEU A 9 7.58 -10.81 11.83
N PRO A 10 6.46 -10.18 11.50
CA PRO A 10 5.35 -10.02 12.42
C PRO A 10 4.87 -11.39 12.91
N ASN A 11 4.83 -11.60 14.23
CA ASN A 11 4.38 -12.86 14.81
C ASN A 11 2.97 -13.25 14.38
N VAL A 12 2.13 -12.26 14.01
CA VAL A 12 0.77 -12.49 13.53
C VAL A 12 0.73 -13.31 12.24
N TRP A 13 1.71 -13.18 11.35
CA TRP A 13 1.76 -13.98 10.12
C TRP A 13 2.02 -15.47 10.41
N ILE A 14 2.86 -15.75 11.40
CA ILE A 14 3.09 -17.12 11.88
C ILE A 14 1.84 -17.63 12.62
N SER A 15 1.26 -16.78 13.47
CA SER A 15 0.04 -17.10 14.22
C SER A 15 -1.15 -17.48 13.32
N ASN A 16 -1.26 -16.84 12.14
CA ASN A 16 -2.31 -17.17 11.18
C ASN A 16 -2.31 -18.65 10.77
N ALA A 17 -1.15 -19.26 10.62
CA ALA A 17 -1.05 -20.68 10.27
C ALA A 17 -1.55 -21.63 11.37
N TYR A 18 -1.60 -21.16 12.61
CA TYR A 18 -2.13 -21.92 13.76
C TYR A 18 -3.58 -21.61 14.08
N SER A 19 -4.06 -20.42 13.74
CA SER A 19 -5.43 -19.99 14.01
C SER A 19 -6.40 -20.26 12.85
N ASN A 20 -5.89 -20.18 11.58
CA ASN A 20 -6.69 -20.37 10.38
C ASN A 20 -6.42 -21.75 9.76
N THR A 21 -6.66 -22.79 10.51
CA THR A 21 -6.42 -24.18 10.07
C THR A 21 -7.54 -24.74 9.19
N GLY A 22 -8.63 -23.97 9.02
CA GLY A 22 -9.85 -24.45 8.35
C GLY A 22 -10.69 -25.43 9.17
N VAL A 23 -10.16 -25.98 10.24
CA VAL A 23 -10.82 -27.01 11.07
C VAL A 23 -11.38 -26.42 12.36
N ASN A 24 -10.74 -25.41 12.92
CA ASN A 24 -11.00 -24.95 14.30
C ASN A 24 -11.75 -23.62 14.40
N VAL A 25 -12.09 -22.98 13.27
CA VAL A 25 -12.74 -21.66 13.27
C VAL A 25 -14.08 -21.74 12.56
N ALA A 26 -15.17 -21.62 13.29
CA ALA A 26 -16.48 -21.31 12.73
C ALA A 26 -16.70 -19.79 12.82
N ASN A 27 -16.80 -19.11 11.67
CA ASN A 27 -17.23 -17.72 11.64
C ASN A 27 -18.75 -17.67 11.81
N TYR A 28 -19.18 -17.04 12.89
CA TYR A 28 -20.56 -16.78 13.17
C TYR A 28 -20.89 -15.34 12.84
N ASP A 29 -21.63 -15.13 11.77
CA ASP A 29 -22.13 -13.81 11.38
C ASP A 29 -23.64 -13.76 11.61
N SER A 30 -24.08 -12.94 12.56
CA SER A 30 -25.49 -12.73 12.88
C SER A 30 -26.32 -12.15 11.72
N ALA A 31 -25.67 -11.51 10.74
CA ALA A 31 -26.31 -10.92 9.58
C ALA A 31 -26.66 -11.95 8.49
N TYR A 32 -26.03 -13.13 8.49
CA TYR A 32 -26.19 -14.15 7.44
C TYR A 32 -26.75 -15.49 7.95
N GLY A 33 -27.63 -15.47 8.93
CA GLY A 33 -28.31 -16.68 9.38
C GLY A 33 -27.72 -17.31 10.64
N GLY A 34 -27.15 -16.49 11.48
CA GLY A 34 -26.76 -16.87 12.84
C GLY A 34 -27.88 -17.55 13.62
N CYS A 35 -27.56 -18.23 14.69
CA CYS A 35 -28.46 -19.04 15.49
C CYS A 35 -29.86 -18.42 15.64
N PRO A 36 -30.90 -18.98 15.01
CA PRO A 36 -32.24 -18.41 15.09
C PRO A 36 -32.70 -18.31 16.55
N GLY A 37 -33.11 -17.12 16.96
CA GLY A 37 -33.69 -16.90 18.30
C GLY A 37 -32.70 -16.60 19.42
N THR A 38 -31.39 -16.47 19.16
CA THR A 38 -30.42 -16.06 20.16
C THR A 38 -29.89 -14.65 19.86
N ASN A 39 -30.00 -13.77 20.85
CA ASN A 39 -29.39 -12.45 20.77
C ASN A 39 -27.96 -12.55 21.35
N LEU A 40 -26.99 -12.86 20.46
CA LEU A 40 -25.58 -13.02 20.82
C LEU A 40 -24.95 -11.79 21.50
N TYR A 41 -25.59 -10.63 21.42
CA TYR A 41 -25.12 -9.39 22.05
C TYR A 41 -25.65 -9.21 23.50
N SER A 42 -26.75 -9.86 23.87
CA SER A 42 -27.36 -9.71 25.20
C SER A 42 -27.10 -10.89 26.13
N ASP A 43 -26.79 -12.07 25.62
CA ASP A 43 -26.66 -13.31 26.39
C ASP A 43 -25.19 -13.81 26.52
N PHE A 44 -24.22 -12.89 26.46
CA PHE A 44 -22.81 -13.21 26.73
C PHE A 44 -22.58 -13.45 28.23
N SER A 45 -23.02 -14.59 28.77
CA SER A 45 -22.53 -15.07 30.05
C SER A 45 -21.31 -15.96 29.85
N PHE A 46 -20.12 -15.39 30.02
CA PHE A 46 -18.87 -16.13 30.07
C PHE A 46 -18.71 -16.94 31.37
N THR A 47 -19.65 -17.75 31.68
CA THR A 47 -19.60 -18.61 32.91
C THR A 47 -19.31 -20.05 32.48
N GLY A 48 -18.03 -20.41 32.41
CA GLY A 48 -17.58 -21.79 32.27
C GLY A 48 -17.34 -22.30 30.85
N SER A 49 -16.67 -23.41 30.73
CA SER A 49 -16.21 -24.03 29.49
C SER A 49 -17.30 -24.50 28.51
N ASN A 50 -18.56 -24.29 28.81
CA ASN A 50 -19.71 -24.76 28.01
C ASN A 50 -20.64 -23.64 27.51
N SER A 51 -20.24 -22.40 27.52
CA SER A 51 -21.07 -21.25 27.17
C SER A 51 -21.21 -20.96 25.66
N LYS A 52 -20.88 -21.92 24.79
CA LYS A 52 -21.14 -21.76 23.33
C LYS A 52 -22.59 -22.19 23.06
N PRO A 53 -23.38 -21.39 22.31
CA PRO A 53 -24.71 -21.81 21.88
C PRO A 53 -24.67 -23.16 21.14
N ASP A 54 -25.62 -24.03 21.36
CA ASP A 54 -25.68 -25.38 20.74
C ASP A 54 -25.61 -25.34 19.23
N CYS A 55 -26.13 -24.30 18.60
CA CYS A 55 -26.05 -24.05 17.17
C CYS A 55 -24.60 -23.77 16.68
N VAL A 56 -23.74 -23.20 17.53
CA VAL A 56 -22.32 -23.03 17.25
C VAL A 56 -21.58 -24.37 17.42
N ILE A 57 -21.96 -25.13 18.43
CA ILE A 57 -21.35 -26.44 18.74
C ILE A 57 -21.65 -27.45 17.63
N SER A 58 -22.85 -27.44 17.08
CA SER A 58 -23.23 -28.35 15.98
C SER A 58 -22.52 -28.10 14.66
N SER A 59 -21.99 -26.88 14.46
CA SER A 59 -21.19 -26.51 13.29
C SER A 59 -19.68 -26.74 13.49
N ILE A 60 -19.22 -26.80 14.72
CA ILE A 60 -17.83 -27.06 15.08
C ILE A 60 -17.64 -28.58 15.23
N GLY A 61 -16.79 -29.16 14.42
CA GLY A 61 -16.38 -30.54 14.60
C GLY A 61 -16.84 -31.56 13.56
N ASN A 62 -17.50 -31.11 12.51
CA ASN A 62 -17.68 -31.96 11.35
C ASN A 62 -16.51 -31.77 10.37
N PRO A 63 -15.54 -32.70 10.32
CA PRO A 63 -14.39 -32.59 9.41
C PRO A 63 -14.77 -32.59 7.93
N ALA A 64 -16.02 -32.91 7.60
CA ALA A 64 -16.57 -32.79 6.23
C ALA A 64 -16.93 -31.33 5.87
N ASN A 65 -17.06 -30.44 6.84
CA ASN A 65 -17.38 -29.00 6.66
C ASN A 65 -16.17 -28.11 6.87
N VAL A 66 -15.01 -28.46 6.34
CA VAL A 66 -13.84 -27.58 6.30
C VAL A 66 -14.13 -26.45 5.31
N SER A 67 -14.92 -25.48 5.70
CA SER A 67 -15.32 -24.32 4.90
C SER A 67 -14.56 -23.05 5.30
N GLY A 68 -13.29 -23.17 5.62
CA GLY A 68 -12.50 -22.05 6.13
C GLY A 68 -11.29 -21.71 5.26
N LYS A 69 -10.82 -20.49 5.42
CA LYS A 69 -9.50 -20.07 4.97
C LYS A 69 -8.45 -20.91 5.70
N VAL A 70 -7.49 -21.43 4.95
CA VAL A 70 -6.35 -22.14 5.52
C VAL A 70 -5.09 -21.35 5.25
N ASP A 71 -4.44 -20.91 6.30
CA ASP A 71 -3.12 -20.30 6.23
C ASP A 71 -2.08 -21.34 6.66
N PHE A 72 -0.96 -21.39 5.97
CA PHE A 72 0.15 -22.27 6.33
C PHE A 72 1.50 -21.60 6.06
N ILE A 73 2.54 -22.17 6.62
CA ILE A 73 3.92 -21.78 6.37
C ILE A 73 4.51 -22.87 5.47
N ALA A 74 5.11 -22.48 4.36
CA ALA A 74 5.75 -23.44 3.46
C ALA A 74 6.86 -24.21 4.21
N PRO A 75 7.01 -25.53 3.98
CA PRO A 75 8.06 -26.31 4.63
C PRO A 75 9.47 -25.79 4.40
N SER A 76 9.70 -25.14 3.26
CA SER A 76 10.97 -24.53 2.86
C SER A 76 11.16 -23.10 3.39
N PHE A 77 10.19 -22.56 4.15
CA PHE A 77 10.24 -21.19 4.61
C PHE A 77 11.36 -20.97 5.64
N GLU A 78 12.20 -19.99 5.36
CA GLU A 78 13.24 -19.49 6.26
C GLU A 78 12.95 -18.05 6.69
N TRP A 79 13.59 -17.61 7.77
CA TRP A 79 13.56 -16.20 8.14
C TRP A 79 14.21 -15.34 7.05
N PRO A 80 13.51 -14.35 6.48
CA PRO A 80 14.09 -13.50 5.45
C PRO A 80 15.39 -12.85 5.91
N LYS A 81 16.32 -12.72 5.00
CA LYS A 81 17.64 -12.12 5.24
C LYS A 81 17.79 -10.86 4.40
N SER A 82 18.44 -9.85 4.96
CA SER A 82 18.80 -8.62 4.26
C SER A 82 20.32 -8.46 4.25
N GLN A 83 20.88 -8.16 3.10
CA GLN A 83 22.27 -7.75 2.95
C GLN A 83 22.31 -6.23 2.82
N ILE A 84 23.05 -5.57 3.70
CA ILE A 84 23.08 -4.11 3.77
C ILE A 84 24.52 -3.63 3.65
N LEU A 85 24.77 -2.74 2.68
CA LEU A 85 25.96 -1.93 2.55
C LEU A 85 25.65 -0.48 2.89
N ASN A 86 26.40 0.09 3.82
CA ASN A 86 26.30 1.52 4.17
C ASN A 86 27.68 2.15 4.13
N ILE A 87 27.81 3.23 3.36
CA ILE A 87 29.02 4.05 3.24
C ILE A 87 28.64 5.48 3.62
N THR A 88 29.32 6.02 4.63
CA THR A 88 29.12 7.41 5.06
C THR A 88 30.45 8.15 4.95
N TYR A 89 30.41 9.35 4.38
CA TYR A 89 31.54 10.26 4.27
C TYR A 89 31.20 11.59 4.93
N ASN A 90 32.02 11.97 5.90
CA ASN A 90 31.88 13.24 6.64
C ASN A 90 33.07 14.14 6.33
N ARG A 91 32.81 15.41 6.10
CA ARG A 91 33.86 16.41 5.87
C ARG A 91 33.40 17.78 6.31
N VAL A 92 34.32 18.50 6.97
CA VAL A 92 34.17 19.94 7.16
C VAL A 92 34.66 20.67 5.92
N LEU A 93 33.78 21.42 5.30
CA LEU A 93 34.03 22.25 4.13
C LEU A 93 34.56 23.64 4.57
N PRO A 94 35.09 24.48 3.63
CA PRO A 94 35.38 25.88 3.93
C PRO A 94 34.19 26.60 4.58
N TYR A 95 34.50 27.57 5.43
CA TYR A 95 33.51 28.33 6.20
C TYR A 95 32.79 27.53 7.29
N ASP A 96 33.43 26.46 7.82
CA ASP A 96 32.88 25.60 8.88
C ASP A 96 31.52 25.02 8.59
N ILE A 97 31.34 24.54 7.35
CA ILE A 97 30.14 23.81 6.92
C ILE A 97 30.44 22.33 7.11
N ASP A 98 29.64 21.66 7.94
CA ASP A 98 29.66 20.20 8.06
C ASP A 98 28.87 19.56 6.92
N MET A 99 29.52 18.66 6.20
CA MET A 99 28.91 17.88 5.13
C MET A 99 28.92 16.41 5.49
N THR A 100 27.77 15.76 5.33
CA THR A 100 27.63 14.30 5.41
C THR A 100 27.01 13.77 4.12
N LEU A 101 27.66 12.77 3.53
CA LEU A 101 27.13 12.01 2.40
C LEU A 101 26.95 10.55 2.84
N THR A 102 25.81 9.95 2.54
CA THR A 102 25.52 8.56 2.86
C THR A 102 24.98 7.84 1.62
N LEU A 103 25.54 6.67 1.33
CA LEU A 103 25.01 5.70 0.36
C LEU A 103 24.65 4.43 1.12
N LEU A 104 23.40 3.99 0.98
CA LEU A 104 22.92 2.73 1.49
C LEU A 104 22.37 1.91 0.33
N ARG A 105 22.77 0.64 0.29
CA ARG A 105 22.17 -0.36 -0.60
C ARG A 105 21.78 -1.57 0.22
N SER A 106 20.56 -2.03 0.06
CA SER A 106 20.10 -3.29 0.64
C SER A 106 19.51 -4.19 -0.43
N GLU A 107 19.71 -5.49 -0.26
CA GLU A 107 19.03 -6.55 -0.98
C GLU A 107 18.33 -7.43 0.05
N GLU A 108 17.03 -7.66 -0.11
CA GLU A 108 16.18 -8.23 0.92
C GLU A 108 15.42 -9.44 0.38
N GLU A 109 15.56 -10.59 1.04
CA GLU A 109 14.60 -11.68 0.85
C GLU A 109 13.23 -11.24 1.35
N GLU A 110 12.21 -11.52 0.57
CA GLU A 110 10.83 -11.16 0.91
C GLU A 110 10.04 -12.39 1.34
N ALA A 111 9.13 -12.19 2.29
CA ALA A 111 8.10 -13.16 2.61
C ALA A 111 6.81 -12.79 1.87
N LEU A 112 6.23 -13.70 1.10
CA LEU A 112 4.99 -13.47 0.36
C LEU A 112 3.96 -14.56 0.63
N TYR A 113 2.69 -14.18 0.64
CA TYR A 113 1.60 -15.14 0.55
C TYR A 113 1.34 -15.52 -0.91
N ARG A 114 1.24 -16.84 -1.14
CA ARG A 114 0.79 -17.44 -2.39
C ARG A 114 -0.44 -18.28 -2.13
N ILE A 115 -1.33 -18.34 -3.11
CA ILE A 115 -2.48 -19.22 -3.06
C ILE A 115 -2.11 -20.53 -3.73
N VAL A 116 -2.36 -21.63 -3.05
CA VAL A 116 -2.20 -22.98 -3.60
C VAL A 116 -3.56 -23.59 -3.93
N ASP A 117 -3.57 -24.49 -4.90
CA ASP A 117 -4.80 -25.15 -5.35
C ASP A 117 -5.47 -25.93 -4.20
N THR A 118 -6.78 -25.97 -4.26
CA THR A 118 -7.62 -26.60 -3.25
C THR A 118 -7.80 -28.10 -3.50
N GLY A 119 -7.08 -28.70 -4.46
CA GLY A 119 -7.01 -30.16 -4.65
C GLY A 119 -6.54 -30.86 -3.38
N TYR A 120 -7.31 -31.81 -2.88
CA TYR A 120 -6.89 -32.66 -1.75
C TYR A 120 -5.96 -33.76 -2.27
N PRO A 121 -4.87 -34.10 -1.58
CA PRO A 121 -4.26 -33.50 -0.38
C PRO A 121 -3.28 -32.36 -0.71
N LEU A 122 -2.87 -31.56 0.31
CA LEU A 122 -1.76 -30.63 0.20
C LEU A 122 -0.48 -31.41 -0.14
N ILE A 123 -0.14 -31.51 -1.40
CA ILE A 123 1.09 -32.16 -1.84
C ILE A 123 1.96 -31.07 -2.48
N GLY A 124 2.96 -30.62 -1.72
CA GLY A 124 4.05 -29.80 -2.22
C GLY A 124 3.90 -28.28 -2.06
N ASP A 125 5.03 -27.62 -2.28
CA ASP A 125 5.23 -26.17 -2.24
C ASP A 125 4.79 -25.46 -3.54
N GLU A 126 4.11 -26.15 -4.44
CA GLU A 126 3.80 -25.61 -5.77
C GLU A 126 2.55 -24.72 -5.74
N PRO A 127 2.67 -23.49 -6.23
CA PRO A 127 1.52 -22.59 -6.37
C PRO A 127 0.53 -23.12 -7.41
N THR A 128 -0.73 -22.71 -7.31
CA THR A 128 -1.78 -23.04 -8.27
C THR A 128 -1.36 -22.68 -9.70
N VAL A 129 -1.59 -23.58 -10.63
CA VAL A 129 -1.34 -23.35 -12.05
C VAL A 129 -2.54 -22.58 -12.66
N PRO A 130 -2.31 -21.53 -13.46
CA PRO A 130 -3.39 -20.80 -14.11
C PRO A 130 -4.11 -21.70 -15.13
N THR A 131 -5.43 -21.62 -15.16
CA THR A 131 -6.28 -22.43 -16.03
C THR A 131 -6.73 -21.70 -17.29
N GLU A 132 -6.80 -20.38 -17.22
CA GLU A 132 -7.28 -19.50 -18.30
C GLU A 132 -6.37 -18.26 -18.41
N LYS A 133 -6.59 -17.46 -19.45
CA LYS A 133 -5.93 -16.17 -19.63
C LYS A 133 -6.96 -15.08 -19.87
N ALA A 134 -6.69 -13.91 -19.33
CA ALA A 134 -7.43 -12.68 -19.62
C ALA A 134 -7.11 -12.17 -21.05
N PRO A 135 -7.89 -11.23 -21.61
CA PRO A 135 -7.66 -10.69 -22.95
C PRO A 135 -6.23 -10.20 -23.20
N ASP A 136 -5.58 -9.61 -22.21
CA ASP A 136 -4.20 -9.12 -22.25
C ASP A 136 -3.12 -10.19 -21.94
N GLY A 137 -3.54 -11.45 -21.80
CA GLY A 137 -2.66 -12.60 -21.61
C GLY A 137 -2.25 -12.89 -20.17
N ARG A 138 -2.67 -12.05 -19.19
CA ARG A 138 -2.39 -12.34 -17.77
C ARG A 138 -3.12 -13.60 -17.30
N PRO A 139 -2.56 -14.34 -16.33
CA PRO A 139 -3.12 -15.59 -15.87
C PRO A 139 -4.43 -15.40 -15.11
N ILE A 140 -5.36 -16.33 -15.32
CA ILE A 140 -6.58 -16.49 -14.52
C ILE A 140 -6.47 -17.83 -13.79
N TYR A 141 -6.63 -17.79 -12.47
CA TYR A 141 -6.63 -18.96 -11.63
C TYR A 141 -8.05 -19.35 -11.28
N ASN A 142 -8.50 -20.53 -11.67
CA ASN A 142 -9.85 -21.00 -11.40
C ASN A 142 -9.86 -21.74 -10.05
N GLN A 143 -10.56 -21.20 -9.07
CA GLN A 143 -10.84 -21.93 -7.84
C GLN A 143 -12.02 -22.86 -8.03
N THR A 144 -11.75 -24.14 -8.19
CA THR A 144 -12.80 -25.17 -8.31
C THR A 144 -13.30 -25.69 -6.96
N GLY A 145 -12.81 -25.17 -5.84
CA GLY A 145 -13.09 -25.67 -4.50
C GLY A 145 -14.23 -24.95 -3.78
N VAL A 146 -15.13 -25.73 -3.22
CA VAL A 146 -16.26 -25.29 -2.35
C VAL A 146 -15.76 -24.69 -1.01
N TYR A 147 -14.46 -24.72 -0.72
CA TYR A 147 -13.90 -24.62 0.63
C TYR A 147 -12.81 -23.56 0.79
N GLY A 148 -13.08 -22.32 0.53
CA GLY A 148 -12.15 -21.23 0.87
C GLY A 148 -10.77 -21.32 0.20
N TYR A 149 -9.93 -20.29 0.39
CA TYR A 149 -8.57 -20.28 -0.16
C TYR A 149 -7.54 -20.86 0.82
N ARG A 150 -6.42 -21.33 0.29
CA ARG A 150 -5.26 -21.74 1.05
C ARG A 150 -4.12 -20.80 0.72
N ALA A 151 -3.65 -20.07 1.72
CA ALA A 151 -2.56 -19.12 1.59
C ALA A 151 -1.32 -19.63 2.31
N GLY A 152 -0.27 -19.88 1.56
CA GLY A 152 1.04 -20.25 2.08
C GLY A 152 1.98 -19.08 2.15
N LEU A 153 2.76 -18.98 3.23
CA LEU A 153 3.83 -18.01 3.39
C LEU A 153 5.13 -18.60 2.83
N TYR A 154 5.71 -17.95 1.82
CA TYR A 154 6.90 -18.41 1.09
C TYR A 154 7.99 -17.33 1.11
N ASN A 155 9.24 -17.75 0.97
CA ASN A 155 10.34 -16.86 0.63
C ASN A 155 10.39 -16.62 -0.87
N VAL A 156 10.73 -15.41 -1.26
CA VAL A 156 11.05 -15.03 -2.63
C VAL A 156 12.25 -14.09 -2.65
N CYS A 157 13.11 -14.23 -3.63
CA CYS A 157 14.21 -13.31 -3.83
C CYS A 157 13.86 -12.28 -4.89
N CYS A 158 14.38 -11.12 -4.86
CA CYS A 158 14.79 -10.27 -3.74
C CYS A 158 14.26 -8.88 -4.05
N GLY A 159 13.79 -8.17 -3.02
CA GLY A 159 13.60 -6.74 -3.10
C GLY A 159 14.95 -6.04 -2.99
N ASP A 160 15.05 -4.81 -3.46
CA ASP A 160 16.24 -3.97 -3.30
C ASP A 160 15.86 -2.54 -2.95
N ARG A 161 16.78 -1.90 -2.26
CA ARG A 161 16.65 -0.50 -1.88
C ARG A 161 17.99 0.19 -2.00
N GLU A 162 18.00 1.32 -2.68
CA GLU A 162 19.14 2.22 -2.78
C GLU A 162 18.74 3.57 -2.19
N VAL A 163 19.57 4.12 -1.30
CA VAL A 163 19.33 5.43 -0.69
C VAL A 163 20.61 6.24 -0.79
N PHE A 164 20.49 7.41 -1.39
CA PHE A 164 21.52 8.45 -1.32
C PHE A 164 21.01 9.58 -0.44
N SER A 165 21.84 10.02 0.52
CA SER A 165 21.53 11.17 1.36
C SER A 165 22.72 12.12 1.42
N ALA A 166 22.44 13.42 1.33
CA ALA A 166 23.42 14.49 1.50
C ALA A 166 22.87 15.51 2.49
N SER A 167 23.68 15.89 3.47
CA SER A 167 23.33 16.97 4.39
C SER A 167 24.45 17.97 4.55
N LEU A 168 24.08 19.24 4.69
CA LEU A 168 24.96 20.37 5.01
C LEU A 168 24.43 21.04 6.26
N SER A 169 25.29 21.29 7.24
CA SER A 169 24.91 22.02 8.43
C SER A 169 25.96 23.06 8.80
N LYS A 170 25.51 24.16 9.41
CA LYS A 170 26.37 25.25 9.84
C LYS A 170 25.79 25.94 11.04
N ALA A 171 26.69 26.22 12.00
CA ALA A 171 26.44 27.12 13.11
C ALA A 171 26.91 28.56 12.79
N PHE A 172 26.12 29.54 13.20
CA PHE A 172 26.41 30.97 13.12
C PHE A 172 26.24 31.61 14.49
N ARG A 173 26.80 32.82 14.67
CA ARG A 173 26.61 33.59 15.89
C ARG A 173 27.00 32.80 17.15
N ASP A 174 28.23 32.24 17.13
CA ASP A 174 28.79 31.43 18.23
C ASP A 174 27.87 30.29 18.71
N GLY A 175 27.06 29.71 17.75
CA GLY A 175 26.14 28.60 18.00
C GLY A 175 24.70 29.02 18.29
N ASP A 176 24.39 30.29 18.40
CA ASP A 176 23.01 30.77 18.61
C ASP A 176 22.09 30.53 17.40
N THR A 177 22.64 30.36 16.22
CA THR A 177 21.89 30.03 15.02
C THR A 177 22.45 28.82 14.34
N PHE A 178 21.61 27.85 14.05
CA PHE A 178 21.98 26.59 13.39
C PHE A 178 21.07 26.34 12.21
N VAL A 179 21.67 26.01 11.05
CA VAL A 179 20.96 25.69 9.81
C VAL A 179 21.38 24.31 9.34
N THR A 180 20.41 23.49 8.96
CA THR A 180 20.65 22.22 8.28
C THR A 180 19.84 22.18 6.98
N LEU A 181 20.46 21.71 5.90
CA LEU A 181 19.84 21.37 4.64
C LEU A 181 20.16 19.91 4.35
N ALA A 182 19.15 19.09 4.15
CA ALA A 182 19.32 17.68 3.82
C ALA A 182 18.46 17.30 2.61
N TYR A 183 19.04 16.47 1.75
CA TYR A 183 18.36 15.89 0.60
C TYR A 183 18.55 14.38 0.61
N THR A 184 17.48 13.64 0.36
CA THR A 184 17.50 12.19 0.21
C THR A 184 16.82 11.79 -1.08
N ALA A 185 17.46 10.91 -1.83
CA ALA A 185 16.86 10.20 -2.97
C ALA A 185 16.89 8.70 -2.66
N GLN A 186 15.79 8.01 -2.97
CA GLN A 186 15.72 6.56 -2.82
C GLN A 186 15.02 5.90 -4.01
N ASP A 187 15.45 4.67 -4.30
CA ASP A 187 14.75 3.69 -5.13
C ASP A 187 14.50 2.46 -4.26
N HIS A 188 13.25 2.06 -4.11
CA HIS A 188 12.85 0.91 -3.31
C HIS A 188 11.90 0.02 -4.10
N GLN A 189 12.35 -1.17 -4.42
CA GLN A 189 11.58 -2.14 -5.20
C GLN A 189 11.31 -3.40 -4.40
N ASN A 190 10.07 -3.85 -4.44
CA ASN A 190 9.60 -5.08 -3.81
C ASN A 190 8.53 -5.78 -4.65
N ARG A 191 8.17 -7.00 -4.26
CA ARG A 191 7.07 -7.73 -4.89
C ARG A 191 5.74 -7.48 -4.22
N SER A 192 5.76 -7.25 -2.90
CA SER A 192 4.56 -6.92 -2.13
C SER A 192 4.94 -6.19 -0.86
N ASP A 193 4.14 -5.20 -0.50
CA ASP A 193 4.40 -4.37 0.69
C ASP A 193 4.06 -5.09 2.00
N MET A 194 3.30 -6.18 1.97
CA MET A 194 2.97 -7.02 3.14
C MET A 194 2.51 -6.21 4.37
N THR A 195 1.54 -5.32 4.17
CA THR A 195 1.15 -4.30 5.15
C THR A 195 0.09 -4.72 6.16
N SER A 196 -0.50 -5.92 5.97
CA SER A 196 -1.64 -6.38 6.76
C SER A 196 -1.28 -7.49 7.73
N SER A 197 -2.11 -7.66 8.75
CA SER A 197 -2.05 -8.81 9.67
C SER A 197 -2.62 -10.10 9.08
N THR A 198 -3.45 -10.02 8.03
CA THR A 198 -4.12 -11.19 7.43
C THR A 198 -3.48 -11.59 6.11
N SER A 199 -3.41 -12.89 5.84
CA SER A 199 -2.90 -13.48 4.60
C SER A 199 -3.61 -12.95 3.37
N ASN A 200 -4.93 -12.91 3.44
CA ASN A 200 -5.80 -12.42 2.39
C ASN A 200 -5.47 -10.99 1.96
N SER A 201 -5.42 -10.08 2.92
CA SER A 201 -5.11 -8.68 2.63
C SER A 201 -3.69 -8.51 2.11
N ASN A 202 -2.72 -9.25 2.65
CA ASN A 202 -1.35 -9.21 2.14
C ASN A 202 -1.25 -9.77 0.71
N PHE A 203 -2.05 -10.79 0.38
CA PHE A 203 -2.11 -11.32 -0.97
C PHE A 203 -2.78 -10.33 -1.94
N GLY A 204 -3.87 -9.67 -1.54
CA GLY A 204 -4.72 -8.88 -2.45
C GLY A 204 -4.38 -7.38 -2.53
N LYS A 205 -3.69 -6.77 -1.56
CA LYS A 205 -3.61 -5.30 -1.48
C LYS A 205 -2.55 -4.63 -2.36
N THR A 206 -1.52 -5.33 -2.77
CA THR A 206 -0.48 -4.77 -3.63
C THR A 206 -0.77 -5.09 -5.09
N GLY A 207 -0.75 -4.09 -5.97
CA GLY A 207 -1.01 -4.24 -7.40
C GLY A 207 -0.10 -5.27 -8.06
N ALA A 208 -0.68 -6.17 -8.87
CA ALA A 208 0.05 -7.21 -9.57
C ALA A 208 -0.61 -7.57 -10.92
N ILE A 209 0.20 -8.09 -11.84
CA ILE A 209 -0.25 -8.76 -13.07
C ILE A 209 -0.59 -10.21 -12.75
N ASP A 210 0.31 -10.88 -12.03
CA ASP A 210 0.16 -12.24 -11.53
C ASP A 210 0.38 -12.24 -10.02
N PHE A 211 -0.67 -12.56 -9.26
CA PHE A 211 -0.64 -12.50 -7.80
C PHE A 211 0.17 -13.63 -7.17
N ASN A 212 0.33 -14.77 -7.85
CA ASN A 212 1.14 -15.88 -7.38
C ASN A 212 2.61 -15.77 -7.80
N ASN A 213 2.88 -15.11 -8.93
CA ASN A 213 4.23 -14.92 -9.46
C ASN A 213 4.54 -13.43 -9.61
N ARG A 214 4.54 -12.73 -8.50
CA ARG A 214 4.78 -11.29 -8.46
C ARG A 214 6.16 -10.94 -8.94
N ILE A 215 6.24 -10.03 -9.88
CA ILE A 215 7.50 -9.40 -10.29
C ILE A 215 7.85 -8.27 -9.34
N LYS A 216 9.14 -7.99 -9.23
CA LYS A 216 9.65 -6.83 -8.50
C LYS A 216 9.20 -5.54 -9.20
N ASN A 217 8.76 -4.58 -8.40
CA ASN A 217 8.32 -3.28 -8.86
C ASN A 217 8.41 -2.27 -7.72
N ARG A 218 8.19 -1.01 -7.99
CA ARG A 218 8.28 0.08 -7.03
C ARG A 218 7.41 -0.16 -5.79
N SER A 219 7.99 0.07 -4.62
CA SER A 219 7.31 -0.07 -3.32
C SER A 219 6.42 1.13 -3.03
N THR A 220 5.28 0.91 -2.37
CA THR A 220 4.43 2.01 -1.89
C THR A 220 5.03 2.75 -0.69
N TYR A 221 6.07 2.20 -0.08
CA TYR A 221 6.84 2.85 1.00
C TYR A 221 7.97 3.77 0.49
N GLU A 222 8.13 3.87 -0.81
CA GLU A 222 9.14 4.75 -1.38
C GLU A 222 8.68 6.21 -1.34
N THR A 223 9.54 7.06 -0.76
CA THR A 223 9.55 8.49 -1.01
C THR A 223 10.76 8.80 -1.87
N GLU A 224 10.57 8.91 -3.17
CA GLU A 224 11.65 9.00 -4.16
C GLU A 224 12.62 10.16 -3.86
N HIS A 225 12.07 11.30 -3.46
CA HIS A 225 12.83 12.48 -3.10
C HIS A 225 12.30 13.14 -1.84
N SER A 226 13.19 13.51 -0.94
CA SER A 226 12.87 14.30 0.25
C SER A 226 13.89 15.41 0.45
N LEU A 227 13.42 16.63 0.67
CA LEU A 227 14.20 17.80 1.04
C LEU A 227 13.75 18.26 2.41
N LEU A 228 14.72 18.43 3.33
CA LEU A 228 14.49 18.95 4.67
C LEU A 228 15.40 20.16 4.90
N MET A 229 14.83 21.26 5.37
CA MET A 229 15.58 22.40 5.88
C MET A 229 15.13 22.71 7.29
N THR A 230 16.10 22.85 8.20
CA THR A 230 15.85 23.30 9.57
C THR A 230 16.64 24.55 9.86
N LEU A 231 16.02 25.52 10.51
CA LEU A 231 16.66 26.71 11.05
C LEU A 231 16.26 26.83 12.51
N THR A 232 17.23 26.86 13.40
CA THR A 232 17.02 27.20 14.80
C THR A 232 17.84 28.47 15.11
N SER A 233 17.21 29.48 15.71
CA SER A 233 17.88 30.74 16.04
C SER A 233 17.45 31.23 17.42
N LYS A 234 18.42 31.42 18.29
CA LYS A 234 18.25 31.89 19.66
C LYS A 234 18.53 33.38 19.75
N HIS A 235 17.66 34.10 20.41
CA HIS A 235 17.77 35.55 20.60
C HIS A 235 17.48 35.93 22.05
N TYR A 236 18.07 36.99 22.50
CA TYR A 236 18.01 37.42 23.91
C TYR A 236 17.27 38.77 24.05
N PHE A 237 16.06 38.87 23.46
CA PHE A 237 15.28 40.11 23.46
C PHE A 237 14.91 40.63 24.86
N PHE A 238 14.72 39.71 25.80
CA PHE A 238 14.28 40.02 27.16
C PHE A 238 15.42 39.84 28.20
N GLY A 239 16.67 39.78 27.74
CA GLY A 239 17.85 39.62 28.59
C GLY A 239 18.46 38.20 28.51
N ALA A 240 19.68 38.08 29.04
CA ALA A 240 20.51 36.88 28.92
C ALA A 240 19.85 35.58 29.49
N ASN A 241 18.97 35.74 30.49
CA ASN A 241 18.30 34.64 31.17
C ASN A 241 16.88 34.36 30.60
N ALA A 242 16.48 35.03 29.52
CA ALA A 242 15.17 34.94 28.93
C ALA A 242 15.29 34.79 27.40
N PRO A 243 15.91 33.73 26.88
CA PRO A 243 16.08 33.55 25.46
C PRO A 243 14.75 33.26 24.77
N THR A 244 14.64 33.77 23.55
CA THR A 244 13.57 33.40 22.59
C THR A 244 14.21 32.55 21.51
N THR A 245 13.74 31.31 21.34
CA THR A 245 14.22 30.39 20.30
C THR A 245 13.17 30.27 19.21
N PHE A 246 13.54 30.58 17.97
CA PHE A 246 12.76 30.32 16.78
C PHE A 246 13.26 29.04 16.13
N SER A 247 12.36 28.11 15.82
CA SER A 247 12.66 26.92 15.07
C SER A 247 11.74 26.84 13.86
N LEU A 248 12.34 26.85 12.67
CA LEU A 248 11.63 26.72 11.39
C LEU A 248 12.02 25.38 10.78
N VAL A 249 11.01 24.60 10.37
CA VAL A 249 11.18 23.34 9.68
C VAL A 249 10.43 23.39 8.37
N PHE A 250 11.16 23.29 7.28
CA PHE A 250 10.59 23.14 5.94
C PHE A 250 10.87 21.74 5.44
N SER A 251 9.82 21.04 5.01
CA SER A 251 9.93 19.76 4.31
C SER A 251 9.27 19.83 2.94
N ARG A 252 9.88 19.13 1.97
CA ARG A 252 9.28 18.91 0.66
C ARG A 252 9.61 17.50 0.18
N GLU A 253 8.58 16.73 -0.10
CA GLU A 253 8.70 15.33 -0.47
C GLU A 253 7.94 15.03 -1.76
N SER A 254 8.49 14.11 -2.58
CA SER A 254 7.75 13.55 -3.68
C SER A 254 6.51 12.82 -3.15
N GLY A 255 5.40 12.95 -3.83
CA GLY A 255 4.21 12.16 -3.50
C GLY A 255 4.50 10.66 -3.63
N ASN A 256 3.77 9.87 -2.86
CA ASN A 256 3.84 8.42 -2.92
C ASN A 256 3.52 7.91 -4.33
N VAL A 257 3.96 6.71 -4.65
CA VAL A 257 3.64 6.02 -5.90
C VAL A 257 2.13 5.92 -6.08
N LYS A 258 1.64 6.15 -7.32
CA LYS A 258 0.27 5.89 -7.71
C LYS A 258 0.24 5.07 -9.00
N TYR A 259 -0.72 4.15 -9.10
CA TYR A 259 -0.92 3.34 -10.30
C TYR A 259 -2.39 3.00 -10.53
N PRO A 260 -2.83 2.94 -11.80
CA PRO A 260 -4.21 2.64 -12.12
C PRO A 260 -4.49 1.14 -11.98
N THR A 261 -5.68 0.83 -11.47
CA THR A 261 -6.16 -0.54 -11.31
C THR A 261 -7.57 -0.69 -11.83
N PHE A 262 -7.98 -1.93 -12.05
CA PHE A 262 -9.39 -2.26 -12.16
C PHE A 262 -10.08 -2.18 -10.79
N ASP A 263 -11.35 -1.85 -10.76
CA ASP A 263 -12.22 -1.99 -9.60
C ASP A 263 -13.01 -3.30 -9.69
N THR A 264 -12.92 -4.11 -8.67
CA THR A 264 -13.66 -5.37 -8.58
C THR A 264 -14.90 -5.27 -7.69
N TYR A 265 -15.05 -4.16 -6.96
CA TYR A 265 -16.11 -3.99 -5.96
C TYR A 265 -17.53 -3.95 -6.55
N THR A 266 -17.67 -3.38 -7.75
CA THR A 266 -18.97 -3.24 -8.42
C THR A 266 -19.37 -4.45 -9.26
N SER A 267 -18.46 -5.39 -9.49
CA SER A 267 -18.73 -6.63 -10.23
C SER A 267 -19.64 -7.63 -9.49
N ARG A 268 -20.36 -7.18 -8.45
CA ARG A 268 -21.43 -7.94 -7.76
C ARG A 268 -22.60 -8.33 -8.66
N VAL A 269 -22.55 -8.01 -9.95
CA VAL A 269 -23.56 -8.47 -10.90
C VAL A 269 -23.32 -9.95 -11.14
N SER A 270 -24.26 -10.75 -10.72
CA SER A 270 -24.27 -12.22 -10.67
C SER A 270 -23.91 -12.95 -11.98
N ASP A 271 -23.85 -12.25 -13.11
CA ASP A 271 -23.56 -12.82 -14.43
C ASP A 271 -22.06 -12.77 -14.80
N TYR A 272 -21.30 -11.96 -14.08
CA TYR A 272 -19.85 -11.86 -14.19
C TYR A 272 -19.25 -12.12 -12.81
N LYS A 273 -19.42 -13.33 -12.31
CA LYS A 273 -18.55 -13.79 -11.24
C LYS A 273 -17.16 -13.49 -11.71
N SER A 274 -16.44 -12.73 -10.93
CA SER A 274 -15.09 -12.28 -11.19
C SER A 274 -14.15 -13.49 -11.32
N LYS A 275 -14.30 -14.24 -12.39
CA LYS A 275 -13.27 -15.15 -12.89
C LYS A 275 -12.02 -14.38 -13.28
N ALA A 276 -12.14 -13.07 -13.36
CA ALA A 276 -11.06 -12.20 -13.63
C ALA A 276 -10.02 -12.37 -12.53
N PHE A 277 -8.92 -12.90 -12.94
CA PHE A 277 -7.74 -13.16 -12.11
C PHE A 277 -7.91 -14.25 -11.05
N GLY A 278 -8.98 -15.06 -11.13
CA GLY A 278 -9.05 -16.42 -10.62
C GLY A 278 -9.33 -16.63 -9.17
N TYR A 279 -9.55 -15.58 -8.41
CA TYR A 279 -9.87 -15.77 -7.03
C TYR A 279 -11.25 -15.20 -6.74
N GLU A 280 -12.26 -16.07 -6.56
CA GLU A 280 -13.51 -15.70 -5.91
C GLU A 280 -13.22 -15.32 -4.45
N PHE A 281 -12.32 -14.37 -4.26
CA PHE A 281 -12.19 -13.74 -2.98
C PHE A 281 -13.37 -12.80 -2.83
N ASN A 282 -14.08 -13.02 -1.78
CA ASN A 282 -14.91 -12.02 -1.16
C ASN A 282 -13.97 -10.92 -0.61
N LEU A 283 -13.18 -10.37 -1.50
CA LEU A 283 -12.19 -9.34 -1.25
C LEU A 283 -12.98 -8.04 -1.30
N ASN A 284 -13.59 -7.69 -0.17
CA ASN A 284 -14.38 -6.48 -0.01
C ASN A 284 -13.60 -5.18 -0.30
N ASP A 285 -12.36 -5.28 -0.82
CA ASP A 285 -11.45 -4.13 -1.01
C ASP A 285 -10.47 -4.28 -2.20
N ASP A 286 -10.68 -5.18 -3.17
CA ASP A 286 -9.60 -5.63 -4.03
C ASP A 286 -9.60 -5.11 -5.46
N SER A 287 -9.40 -3.85 -5.52
CA SER A 287 -9.01 -3.15 -6.72
C SER A 287 -7.49 -3.18 -6.93
N SER A 288 -6.89 -4.37 -6.99
CA SER A 288 -5.42 -4.51 -7.05
C SER A 288 -4.90 -5.05 -8.38
N SER A 289 -5.77 -5.41 -9.31
CA SER A 289 -5.36 -5.82 -10.64
C SER A 289 -4.95 -4.62 -11.47
N LEU A 290 -3.68 -4.58 -11.89
CA LEU A 290 -3.14 -3.48 -12.68
C LEU A 290 -3.94 -3.27 -13.96
N LEU A 291 -4.19 -2.01 -14.33
CA LEU A 291 -5.02 -1.65 -15.47
C LEU A 291 -4.30 -1.91 -16.79
N TYR A 292 -5.00 -2.50 -17.75
CA TYR A 292 -4.56 -2.52 -19.14
C TYR A 292 -4.85 -1.18 -19.79
N ILE A 293 -3.87 -0.59 -20.45
CA ILE A 293 -3.98 0.70 -21.14
C ILE A 293 -4.26 0.44 -22.61
N PRO A 294 -5.47 0.72 -23.10
CA PRO A 294 -5.82 0.40 -24.49
C PRO A 294 -5.12 1.34 -25.48
N THR A 295 -4.89 0.82 -26.67
CA THR A 295 -4.59 1.66 -27.84
C THR A 295 -5.88 2.28 -28.40
N VAL A 296 -5.76 3.26 -29.31
CA VAL A 296 -6.91 3.74 -30.06
C VAL A 296 -7.43 2.60 -30.96
N ASN A 297 -8.73 2.28 -30.86
CA ASN A 297 -9.35 1.13 -31.54
C ASN A 297 -8.75 -0.23 -31.14
N ASP A 298 -8.45 -0.41 -29.87
CA ASP A 298 -7.88 -1.65 -29.34
C ASP A 298 -8.85 -2.83 -29.50
N PRO A 299 -8.45 -3.93 -30.15
CA PRO A 299 -9.32 -5.08 -30.32
C PRO A 299 -9.63 -5.82 -29.00
N LEU A 300 -8.83 -5.60 -27.95
CA LEU A 300 -9.03 -6.23 -26.64
C LEU A 300 -10.00 -5.46 -25.74
N VAL A 301 -10.50 -4.30 -26.18
CA VAL A 301 -11.35 -3.43 -25.35
C VAL A 301 -12.59 -3.01 -26.11
N CYS A 302 -13.74 -3.00 -25.44
CA CYS A 302 -14.95 -2.37 -25.92
C CYS A 302 -15.41 -1.26 -24.98
N TYR A 303 -16.15 -0.31 -25.52
CA TYR A 303 -16.58 0.90 -24.82
C TYR A 303 -18.10 0.99 -24.67
N SER A 304 -18.81 -0.06 -25.04
CA SER A 304 -20.24 -0.22 -24.81
C SER A 304 -20.52 -1.35 -23.82
N TYR A 305 -21.61 -1.27 -23.07
CA TYR A 305 -21.99 -2.29 -22.11
C TYR A 305 -22.06 -3.68 -22.75
N LYS A 306 -21.29 -4.63 -22.19
CA LYS A 306 -21.14 -5.99 -22.69
C LYS A 306 -20.72 -6.08 -24.17
N CYS A 307 -20.05 -5.07 -24.69
CA CYS A 307 -19.68 -4.98 -26.10
C CYS A 307 -20.87 -5.09 -27.11
N LEU A 308 -22.09 -4.79 -26.68
CA LEU A 308 -23.30 -5.02 -27.48
C LEU A 308 -23.55 -3.95 -28.53
N SER A 309 -23.01 -2.74 -28.37
CA SER A 309 -23.29 -1.58 -29.23
C SER A 309 -22.00 -0.97 -29.77
N GLU A 310 -21.05 -1.79 -30.14
CA GLU A 310 -19.79 -1.37 -30.77
C GLU A 310 -20.09 -0.61 -32.07
N GLY A 311 -19.37 0.52 -32.29
CA GLY A 311 -19.62 1.40 -33.45
C GLY A 311 -20.77 2.40 -33.26
N SER A 312 -21.45 2.42 -32.11
CA SER A 312 -22.37 3.52 -31.77
C SER A 312 -21.60 4.82 -31.47
N ALA A 313 -22.27 5.97 -31.62
CA ALA A 313 -21.71 7.28 -31.29
C ALA A 313 -21.31 7.33 -29.79
N GLU A 314 -22.10 6.74 -28.89
CA GLU A 314 -21.86 6.68 -27.47
C GLU A 314 -20.58 5.85 -27.16
N ALA A 315 -20.35 4.74 -27.86
CA ALA A 315 -19.14 3.95 -27.68
C ALA A 315 -17.89 4.71 -28.18
N ALA A 316 -18.02 5.47 -29.26
CA ALA A 316 -16.93 6.29 -29.79
C ALA A 316 -16.57 7.46 -28.85
N GLU A 317 -17.57 8.16 -28.31
CA GLU A 317 -17.40 9.21 -27.31
C GLU A 317 -16.75 8.65 -26.04
N ARG A 318 -17.22 7.50 -25.58
CA ARG A 318 -16.64 6.82 -24.43
C ARG A 318 -15.20 6.41 -24.65
N GLN A 319 -14.84 5.93 -25.83
CA GLN A 319 -13.45 5.63 -26.18
C GLN A 319 -12.58 6.88 -26.09
N GLU A 320 -13.03 7.99 -26.67
CA GLU A 320 -12.29 9.26 -26.63
C GLU A 320 -12.07 9.73 -25.19
N GLU A 321 -13.11 9.70 -24.36
CA GLU A 321 -13.07 10.06 -22.95
C GLU A 321 -12.03 9.21 -22.18
N VAL A 322 -12.10 7.89 -22.29
CA VAL A 322 -11.19 6.96 -21.61
C VAL A 322 -9.74 7.15 -22.06
N ILE A 323 -9.50 7.21 -23.37
CA ILE A 323 -8.16 7.40 -23.94
C ILE A 323 -7.59 8.76 -23.50
N ASN A 324 -8.37 9.84 -23.59
CA ASN A 324 -7.93 11.16 -23.17
C ASN A 324 -7.56 11.16 -21.68
N PHE A 325 -8.39 10.57 -20.83
CA PHE A 325 -8.12 10.47 -19.41
C PHE A 325 -6.83 9.68 -19.11
N LEU A 326 -6.69 8.47 -19.67
CA LEU A 326 -5.53 7.63 -19.43
C LEU A 326 -4.23 8.24 -19.98
N TYR A 327 -4.28 8.85 -21.18
CA TYR A 327 -3.09 9.34 -21.84
C TYR A 327 -2.67 10.72 -21.34
N ASN A 328 -3.61 11.65 -21.20
CA ASN A 328 -3.32 13.05 -20.92
C ASN A 328 -3.42 13.42 -19.44
N VAL A 329 -4.40 12.88 -18.73
CA VAL A 329 -4.57 13.16 -17.28
C VAL A 329 -3.61 12.29 -16.44
N TRP A 330 -3.50 11.01 -16.80
CA TRP A 330 -2.60 10.09 -16.12
C TRP A 330 -1.17 10.06 -16.70
N GLY A 331 -0.97 10.49 -17.93
CA GLY A 331 0.33 10.42 -18.60
C GLY A 331 0.76 9.01 -19.02
N LEU A 332 -0.18 8.11 -19.28
CA LEU A 332 0.09 6.68 -19.53
C LEU A 332 0.22 6.31 -21.02
N ALA A 333 0.36 7.27 -21.91
CA ALA A 333 0.45 7.03 -23.35
C ALA A 333 1.57 6.03 -23.73
N ASP A 334 2.69 6.02 -23.00
CA ASP A 334 3.82 5.12 -23.25
C ASP A 334 3.51 3.64 -22.92
N TYR A 335 2.43 3.41 -22.19
CA TYR A 335 1.94 2.07 -21.85
C TYR A 335 0.80 1.60 -22.76
N ALA A 336 0.48 2.33 -23.83
CA ALA A 336 -0.57 1.93 -24.78
C ALA A 336 -0.35 0.50 -25.30
N GLY A 337 -1.38 -0.34 -25.23
CA GLY A 337 -1.32 -1.77 -25.56
C GLY A 337 -0.64 -2.65 -24.52
N LYS A 338 -0.43 -2.14 -23.28
CA LYS A 338 0.25 -2.85 -22.19
C LYS A 338 -0.48 -2.66 -20.86
N ILE A 339 -0.10 -3.44 -19.88
CA ILE A 339 -0.54 -3.28 -18.48
C ILE A 339 0.33 -2.19 -17.85
N ALA A 340 -0.30 -1.18 -17.21
CA ALA A 340 0.41 -0.16 -16.47
C ALA A 340 1.12 -0.78 -15.25
N PRO A 341 2.40 -0.48 -15.04
CA PRO A 341 3.13 -1.00 -13.89
C PRO A 341 2.80 -0.22 -12.60
N ARG A 342 3.31 -0.67 -11.45
CA ARG A 342 3.17 0.05 -10.17
C ARG A 342 3.96 1.35 -10.10
N ASP A 343 4.91 1.56 -10.97
CA ASP A 343 5.68 2.80 -11.11
C ASP A 343 5.11 3.78 -12.16
N ALA A 344 3.82 3.62 -12.49
CA ALA A 344 3.17 4.43 -13.53
C ALA A 344 3.09 5.92 -13.21
N GLY A 345 3.21 6.33 -11.94
CA GLY A 345 3.23 7.74 -11.57
C GLY A 345 3.34 7.99 -10.06
N ASN A 346 3.32 9.26 -9.71
CA ASN A 346 3.35 9.73 -8.32
C ASN A 346 2.15 10.61 -8.02
N PHE A 347 1.74 10.65 -6.77
CA PHE A 347 0.90 11.73 -6.27
C PHE A 347 1.69 13.04 -6.30
N PRO A 348 1.01 14.20 -6.24
CA PRO A 348 1.68 15.50 -6.22
C PRO A 348 2.68 15.63 -5.06
N TRP A 349 3.71 16.44 -5.29
CA TRP A 349 4.65 16.82 -4.25
C TRP A 349 3.95 17.46 -3.05
N GLN A 350 4.41 17.11 -1.86
CA GLN A 350 3.91 17.66 -0.61
C GLN A 350 4.97 18.60 -0.02
N SER A 351 4.53 19.70 0.56
CA SER A 351 5.42 20.65 1.24
C SER A 351 4.77 21.09 2.54
N SER A 352 5.54 21.19 3.62
CA SER A 352 5.13 21.82 4.86
C SER A 352 6.18 22.82 5.34
N LEU A 353 5.73 23.81 6.07
CA LEU A 353 6.57 24.76 6.77
C LEU A 353 6.00 24.97 8.16
N ASP A 354 6.75 24.60 9.18
CA ASP A 354 6.33 24.69 10.56
C ASP A 354 7.22 25.71 11.31
N LEU A 355 6.61 26.55 12.12
CA LEU A 355 7.31 27.52 12.97
C LEU A 355 6.99 27.24 14.43
N ASN A 356 8.03 27.06 15.22
CA ASN A 356 7.94 26.96 16.67
C ASN A 356 8.72 28.11 17.34
N ILE A 357 8.08 28.82 18.25
CA ILE A 357 8.66 29.89 19.04
C ILE A 357 8.61 29.50 20.50
N VAL A 358 9.78 29.41 21.13
CA VAL A 358 9.92 29.07 22.53
C VAL A 358 10.50 30.26 23.28
N GLN A 359 9.73 30.80 24.23
CA GLN A 359 10.19 31.86 25.13
C GLN A 359 10.46 31.27 26.52
N GLU A 360 11.67 31.39 26.96
CA GLU A 360 12.04 31.11 28.37
C GLU A 360 11.85 32.35 29.20
N ILE A 361 11.23 32.21 30.37
CA ILE A 361 10.94 33.30 31.31
C ILE A 361 11.51 32.88 32.65
N PRO A 362 12.39 33.65 33.27
CA PRO A 362 12.91 33.38 34.61
C PRO A 362 11.80 33.22 35.65
N GLY A 363 11.89 32.21 36.50
CA GLY A 363 10.93 31.97 37.56
C GLY A 363 11.11 32.89 38.76
N PHE A 364 10.29 32.68 39.78
CA PHE A 364 10.30 33.51 40.98
C PHE A 364 11.43 33.15 41.96
N ARG A 365 12.03 31.99 41.79
CA ARG A 365 13.18 31.53 42.61
C ARG A 365 14.35 31.22 41.71
N GLU A 366 15.53 31.28 42.27
CA GLU A 366 16.76 30.91 41.56
C GLU A 366 16.69 29.44 41.13
N GLY A 367 16.85 29.20 39.80
CA GLY A 367 16.73 27.88 39.19
C GLY A 367 15.32 27.53 38.64
N ASP A 368 14.29 28.33 38.92
CA ASP A 368 12.97 28.15 38.32
C ASP A 368 12.93 28.81 36.93
N SER A 369 12.24 28.17 35.99
CA SER A 369 11.93 28.77 34.70
C SER A 369 10.51 28.40 34.24
N PHE A 370 9.88 29.32 33.53
CA PHE A 370 8.64 29.05 32.77
C PHE A 370 9.01 29.01 31.28
N VAL A 371 8.35 28.13 30.56
CA VAL A 371 8.51 28.01 29.12
C VAL A 371 7.16 28.26 28.44
N LEU A 372 7.11 29.26 27.58
CA LEU A 372 5.97 29.51 26.73
C LEU A 372 6.31 29.05 25.32
N THR A 373 5.51 28.14 24.79
CA THR A 373 5.68 27.62 23.43
C THR A 373 4.51 28.05 22.56
N PHE A 374 4.83 28.58 21.39
CA PHE A 374 3.89 28.92 20.36
C PHE A 374 4.27 28.17 19.07
N ALA A 375 3.40 27.27 18.60
CA ALA A 375 3.60 26.46 17.42
C ALA A 375 2.59 26.82 16.33
N LEU A 376 3.08 27.04 15.12
CA LEU A 376 2.30 27.18 13.90
C LEU A 376 2.67 26.02 12.99
N GLU A 377 1.75 25.10 12.79
CA GLU A 377 1.91 23.99 11.87
C GLU A 377 1.35 24.35 10.49
N ASN A 378 2.05 23.92 9.45
CA ASN A 378 1.67 24.14 8.06
C ASN A 378 1.47 25.63 7.69
N LEU A 379 2.44 26.45 8.04
CA LEU A 379 2.44 27.90 7.77
C LEU A 379 2.26 28.24 6.27
N LEU A 380 2.63 27.31 5.36
CA LEU A 380 2.42 27.51 3.92
C LEU A 380 0.94 27.66 3.58
N ASN A 381 0.08 26.86 4.17
CA ASN A 381 -1.37 26.93 3.93
C ASN A 381 -2.00 28.20 4.53
N PHE A 382 -1.38 28.75 5.59
CA PHE A 382 -1.81 30.04 6.16
C PHE A 382 -1.45 31.22 5.26
N ILE A 383 -0.36 31.12 4.48
CA ILE A 383 0.11 32.17 3.56
C ILE A 383 -0.65 32.12 2.23
N ASP A 384 -0.95 30.90 1.75
CA ASP A 384 -1.54 30.64 0.45
C ASP A 384 -2.37 29.35 0.52
N ASP A 385 -3.68 29.45 0.33
CA ASP A 385 -4.63 28.34 0.46
C ASP A 385 -4.35 27.16 -0.49
N ASP A 386 -3.63 27.42 -1.59
CA ASP A 386 -3.21 26.38 -2.55
C ASP A 386 -1.89 25.69 -2.19
N LYS A 387 -1.20 26.17 -1.15
CA LYS A 387 0.08 25.62 -0.68
C LYS A 387 -0.08 24.85 0.64
N GLY A 388 0.83 23.93 0.88
CA GLY A 388 0.78 23.12 2.09
C GLY A 388 -0.39 22.14 2.13
N ILE A 389 -1.10 21.93 1.01
CA ILE A 389 -2.15 20.91 0.92
C ILE A 389 -1.49 19.56 0.87
N ILE A 390 -1.81 18.71 1.84
CA ILE A 390 -1.38 17.32 1.87
C ILE A 390 -2.46 16.48 1.20
N ARG A 391 -2.15 15.96 0.03
CA ARG A 391 -3.05 15.08 -0.71
C ARG A 391 -2.65 13.63 -0.47
N TYR A 392 -3.49 12.92 0.26
CA TYR A 392 -3.30 11.50 0.51
C TYR A 392 -3.98 10.69 -0.59
N GLY A 393 -3.20 9.79 -1.20
CA GLY A 393 -3.75 8.73 -2.02
C GLY A 393 -4.23 7.55 -1.18
N TYR A 394 -4.77 6.55 -1.86
CA TYR A 394 -5.03 5.26 -1.24
C TYR A 394 -3.75 4.70 -0.63
N TYR A 395 -3.89 4.11 0.54
CA TYR A 395 -2.85 3.50 1.35
C TYR A 395 -1.83 2.63 0.60
N SER A 396 -2.21 1.99 -0.50
CA SER A 396 -1.34 1.13 -1.32
C SER A 396 -0.93 1.75 -2.66
N GLY A 397 -1.15 3.05 -2.88
CA GLY A 397 -0.86 3.72 -4.15
C GLY A 397 -1.81 3.34 -5.31
N ARG A 398 -2.69 2.39 -5.12
CA ARG A 398 -3.65 1.95 -6.13
C ARG A 398 -4.80 2.93 -6.29
N VAL A 399 -5.18 3.16 -7.53
CA VAL A 399 -6.32 4.00 -7.89
C VAL A 399 -7.24 3.21 -8.83
N PRO A 400 -8.39 2.72 -8.35
CA PRO A 400 -9.35 2.02 -9.21
C PRO A 400 -9.95 2.99 -10.23
N VAL A 401 -9.79 2.70 -11.50
CA VAL A 401 -10.19 3.60 -12.60
C VAL A 401 -11.38 3.04 -13.39
N ILE A 402 -11.35 1.77 -13.71
CA ILE A 402 -12.33 1.08 -14.55
C ILE A 402 -12.91 -0.12 -13.80
N ASP A 403 -14.24 -0.30 -13.88
CA ASP A 403 -14.89 -1.52 -13.39
C ASP A 403 -14.39 -2.74 -14.18
N LEU A 404 -13.90 -3.75 -13.46
CA LEU A 404 -13.42 -4.96 -14.12
C LEU A 404 -14.57 -5.78 -14.69
N ARG A 405 -14.58 -5.91 -16.00
CA ARG A 405 -15.48 -6.78 -16.76
C ARG A 405 -14.76 -7.40 -17.93
N ILE A 406 -14.94 -8.70 -18.11
CA ILE A 406 -14.42 -9.45 -19.24
C ILE A 406 -15.61 -10.08 -19.97
N VAL A 407 -15.68 -9.86 -21.27
CA VAL A 407 -16.73 -10.38 -22.13
C VAL A 407 -16.16 -11.53 -22.95
N ASP A 408 -16.78 -12.71 -22.83
CA ASP A 408 -16.43 -13.95 -23.55
C ASP A 408 -14.96 -14.39 -23.43
N ASN A 409 -14.27 -13.97 -22.36
CA ASN A 409 -12.82 -14.13 -22.13
C ASN A 409 -11.92 -13.48 -23.20
N GLU A 410 -12.47 -12.66 -24.08
CA GLU A 410 -11.76 -12.08 -25.22
C GLU A 410 -11.53 -10.57 -25.09
N ARG A 411 -12.43 -9.85 -24.42
CA ARG A 411 -12.39 -8.40 -24.36
C ARG A 411 -12.72 -7.84 -22.97
N TYR A 412 -12.07 -6.71 -22.65
CA TYR A 412 -12.43 -5.88 -21.50
C TYR A 412 -13.57 -4.92 -21.88
N ASP A 413 -14.54 -4.76 -20.98
CA ASP A 413 -15.62 -3.77 -21.10
C ASP A 413 -15.26 -2.49 -20.31
N TYR A 414 -14.87 -1.43 -21.01
CA TYR A 414 -14.52 -0.12 -20.45
C TYR A 414 -15.69 0.88 -20.48
N SER A 415 -16.92 0.38 -20.57
CA SER A 415 -18.11 1.23 -20.61
C SER A 415 -18.41 1.93 -19.26
N ARG A 416 -17.74 1.52 -18.16
CA ARG A 416 -17.97 2.08 -16.82
C ARG A 416 -16.70 2.44 -16.09
N ASN A 417 -16.75 3.62 -15.45
CA ASN A 417 -15.75 4.04 -14.46
C ASN A 417 -15.93 3.25 -13.16
N ALA A 418 -14.86 3.16 -12.39
CA ALA A 418 -14.96 2.81 -11.00
C ALA A 418 -15.80 3.87 -10.25
N PHE A 419 -16.64 3.43 -9.33
CA PHE A 419 -17.61 4.27 -8.60
C PHE A 419 -16.99 5.45 -7.83
N ARG A 420 -15.68 5.43 -7.62
CA ARG A 420 -14.97 6.37 -6.76
C ARG A 420 -14.28 7.50 -7.52
N TYR A 421 -14.27 7.43 -8.86
CA TYR A 421 -13.59 8.41 -9.71
C TYR A 421 -14.48 8.82 -10.87
N SER A 422 -14.66 10.11 -11.03
CA SER A 422 -15.18 10.73 -12.24
C SER A 422 -13.99 11.14 -13.10
N PHE A 423 -14.09 11.02 -14.41
CA PHE A 423 -13.09 11.57 -15.32
C PHE A 423 -13.09 13.10 -15.33
N ASP A 424 -14.16 13.71 -14.82
CA ASP A 424 -14.33 15.16 -14.73
C ASP A 424 -13.65 15.75 -13.47
N ASP A 425 -13.43 14.93 -12.43
CA ASP A 425 -12.75 15.33 -11.19
C ASP A 425 -11.77 14.22 -10.75
N PRO A 426 -10.60 14.16 -11.37
CA PRO A 426 -9.66 13.06 -11.19
C PRO A 426 -8.92 13.06 -9.85
N PHE A 427 -8.90 14.19 -9.06
CA PHE A 427 -8.15 14.28 -7.78
C PHE A 427 -8.53 15.53 -6.96
#